data_b09c6a52edc6ed8b6763d391bcf020b2
#
_entry.id   b09c6a52edc6ed8b6763d391bcf020b2
#
_cell.length_a   1.000
_cell.length_b   1.000
_cell.length_c   1.000
_cell.angle_alpha   90.00
_cell.angle_beta   90.00
_cell.angle_gamma   90.00
#
_symmetry.space_group_name_H-M   'P 1'
#
loop_
_entity.id
_entity.type
_entity.pdbx_description
1 polymer ?
#
loop_
_entity_poly.entity_id
_entity_poly.type
_entity_poly.pdbx_seq_one_letter_code
_entity_poly.pdbx_strand_id
1 'polypeptide(L)'
;MTTRTLRIAAAALTAAAALTLTACGGSSAKEDKAQGEEQASMAPGDGAEGSDGGDDGSGDESPKPQDKGDACAAGAVKLEVKAVKSPVDHVLLVATNTSKSPCSAYGFPFLRFDQDQATAGVVEESKPKNPVRLAPGASAYAGVRASAADGSGGKGRDAQQISVTFQTPKGDPIEGTPSQAPLPDGKLHIDDSASTSYWLSDEATALKW
;
A
#
# COMPACT_ATOMS: atom_id res chain seq x y z
N MET A 1 12.97 -32.59 -46.63
CA MET A 1 13.80 -31.70 -47.47
C MET A 1 12.93 -30.56 -47.95
N THR A 2 13.10 -29.38 -47.37
CA THR A 2 13.02 -28.10 -48.07
C THR A 2 13.13 -26.99 -47.01
N THR A 3 14.32 -26.49 -46.82
CA THR A 3 14.70 -25.31 -46.06
C THR A 3 14.23 -24.05 -46.79
N ARG A 4 13.46 -23.20 -46.12
CA ARG A 4 13.23 -21.81 -46.57
C ARG A 4 13.81 -20.84 -45.55
N THR A 5 14.96 -20.34 -45.89
CA THR A 5 15.58 -19.18 -45.27
C THR A 5 14.85 -17.89 -45.68
N LEU A 6 14.32 -17.15 -44.75
CA LEU A 6 13.83 -15.77 -44.99
C LEU A 6 14.78 -14.79 -44.33
N ARG A 7 15.45 -14.00 -45.15
CA ARG A 7 16.27 -12.85 -44.73
C ARG A 7 15.34 -11.65 -44.53
N ILE A 8 15.38 -11.01 -43.38
CA ILE A 8 14.70 -9.75 -43.19
C ILE A 8 15.75 -8.70 -42.84
N ALA A 9 15.71 -7.65 -43.64
CA ALA A 9 16.62 -6.51 -43.61
C ALA A 9 16.34 -5.60 -42.41
N ALA A 10 17.42 -5.04 -41.86
CA ALA A 10 17.40 -3.98 -40.86
C ALA A 10 17.04 -2.64 -41.50
N ALA A 11 16.14 -1.89 -40.88
CA ALA A 11 15.96 -0.48 -41.13
C ALA A 11 16.11 0.25 -39.79
N ALA A 12 17.20 0.99 -39.64
CA ALA A 12 17.45 1.91 -38.53
C ALA A 12 16.78 3.25 -38.85
N LEU A 13 15.94 3.72 -37.96
CA LEU A 13 15.43 5.09 -37.98
C LEU A 13 15.81 5.76 -36.65
N THR A 14 16.79 6.65 -36.74
CA THR A 14 17.18 7.59 -35.69
C THR A 14 16.27 8.81 -35.75
N ALA A 15 15.51 9.08 -34.68
CA ALA A 15 14.84 10.35 -34.47
C ALA A 15 15.41 11.05 -33.24
N ALA A 16 16.13 12.13 -33.46
CA ALA A 16 16.58 13.02 -32.41
C ALA A 16 15.45 14.01 -32.08
N ALA A 17 15.01 14.06 -30.85
CA ALA A 17 14.10 15.07 -30.34
C ALA A 17 14.84 15.98 -29.35
N ALA A 18 14.96 17.25 -29.72
CA ALA A 18 15.54 18.31 -28.92
C ALA A 18 14.55 18.77 -27.83
N LEU A 19 14.99 18.79 -26.58
CA LEU A 19 14.27 19.36 -25.45
C LEU A 19 14.63 20.83 -25.29
N THR A 20 13.67 21.72 -25.51
CA THR A 20 13.77 23.13 -25.16
C THR A 20 13.28 23.35 -23.74
N LEU A 21 14.20 23.73 -22.85
CA LEU A 21 13.88 24.26 -21.52
C LEU A 21 13.44 25.73 -21.68
N THR A 22 12.23 26.03 -21.31
CA THR A 22 11.75 27.40 -21.10
C THR A 22 11.75 27.69 -19.61
N ALA A 23 12.75 28.45 -19.18
CA ALA A 23 12.77 29.09 -17.85
C ALA A 23 11.95 30.39 -17.95
N CYS A 24 10.91 30.52 -17.13
CA CYS A 24 10.22 31.79 -16.91
C CYS A 24 10.49 32.24 -15.49
N GLY A 25 11.49 33.11 -15.34
CA GLY A 25 11.65 33.98 -14.21
C GLY A 25 10.84 35.27 -14.42
N GLY A 26 10.19 35.75 -13.39
CA GLY A 26 9.43 36.99 -13.40
C GLY A 26 9.33 37.57 -12.00
N SER A 27 10.35 38.33 -11.62
CA SER A 27 10.28 39.34 -10.54
C SER A 27 9.46 40.54 -11.01
N SER A 28 8.61 41.09 -10.16
CA SER A 28 8.37 42.54 -10.12
C SER A 28 7.73 42.93 -8.80
N ALA A 29 8.47 43.73 -8.11
CA ALA A 29 8.07 44.58 -7.00
C ALA A 29 7.26 45.78 -7.51
N LYS A 30 6.41 46.34 -6.65
CA LYS A 30 6.18 47.77 -6.33
C LYS A 30 5.00 47.80 -5.35
N GLU A 31 5.26 48.18 -4.12
CA GLU A 31 5.11 49.55 -3.54
C GLU A 31 3.73 50.18 -3.77
N ASP A 32 2.95 50.31 -2.67
CA ASP A 32 2.41 51.62 -2.29
C ASP A 32 2.07 51.72 -0.80
N LYS A 33 2.20 52.90 -0.33
CA LYS A 33 2.39 53.50 0.96
C LYS A 33 1.06 54.04 1.52
N ALA A 34 0.86 53.98 2.84
CA ALA A 34 0.22 55.04 3.67
C ALA A 34 0.03 54.46 5.09
N GLN A 35 0.76 54.83 6.04
CA GLN A 35 0.69 55.96 6.98
C GLN A 35 -0.60 56.00 7.83
N GLY A 36 -0.41 55.95 9.13
CA GLY A 36 -1.41 56.25 10.14
C GLY A 36 -0.83 55.94 11.56
N GLU A 37 -0.20 56.95 12.10
CA GLU A 37 0.24 57.10 13.52
C GLU A 37 -0.96 57.07 14.49
N GLU A 38 -0.79 56.63 15.73
CA GLU A 38 -0.61 57.36 17.00
C GLU A 38 -0.70 56.36 18.14
N GLN A 39 0.34 56.25 18.92
CA GLN A 39 0.65 56.84 20.25
C GLN A 39 -0.35 56.48 21.36
N ALA A 40 0.06 55.88 22.37
CA ALA A 40 0.64 56.25 23.67
C ALA A 40 0.18 55.21 24.70
N SER A 41 0.93 54.67 25.54
CA SER A 41 1.71 55.20 26.64
C SER A 41 1.49 54.32 27.89
N MET A 42 2.56 54.05 28.58
CA MET A 42 2.79 53.81 30.01
C MET A 42 2.82 52.38 30.54
N ALA A 43 4.05 52.03 30.90
CA ALA A 43 4.48 51.07 31.93
C ALA A 43 4.23 51.66 33.36
N PRO A 44 4.65 51.05 34.47
CA PRO A 44 5.39 49.79 34.70
C PRO A 44 4.78 48.95 35.86
N GLY A 45 5.29 47.73 36.01
CA GLY A 45 5.04 46.89 37.18
C GLY A 45 6.09 45.80 37.31
N ASP A 46 6.98 46.03 38.25
CA ASP A 46 8.06 45.19 38.76
C ASP A 46 7.65 43.77 39.13
N GLY A 47 8.62 42.84 39.00
CA GLY A 47 8.53 41.59 39.73
C GLY A 47 9.32 40.43 39.14
N ALA A 48 10.64 40.45 39.39
CA ALA A 48 11.54 39.35 39.80
C ALA A 48 11.50 37.96 39.12
N GLU A 49 12.67 37.63 38.58
CA GLU A 49 13.48 36.41 38.74
C GLU A 49 12.84 35.03 38.42
N GLY A 50 13.53 34.35 37.50
CA GLY A 50 13.43 32.92 37.36
C GLY A 50 14.12 32.43 36.09
N SER A 51 15.40 32.30 36.21
CA SER A 51 16.33 31.42 35.49
C SER A 51 15.81 30.46 34.45
N ASP A 52 16.44 30.53 33.27
CA ASP A 52 17.28 29.43 32.76
C ASP A 52 16.58 28.22 32.13
N GLY A 53 17.05 27.87 30.95
CA GLY A 53 16.74 26.60 30.35
C GLY A 53 16.32 26.68 28.90
N GLY A 54 17.16 27.27 28.02
CA GLY A 54 17.11 26.93 26.58
C GLY A 54 17.51 25.48 26.42
N ASP A 55 16.55 24.59 26.33
CA ASP A 55 16.75 23.24 25.87
C ASP A 55 16.34 23.21 24.39
N ASP A 56 17.34 23.38 23.52
CA ASP A 56 17.30 23.02 22.13
C ASP A 56 17.23 21.48 22.05
N GLY A 57 16.11 20.94 22.45
CA GLY A 57 15.78 19.54 22.24
C GLY A 57 15.48 19.31 20.77
N SER A 58 16.52 19.08 19.95
CA SER A 58 16.41 18.28 18.75
C SER A 58 15.83 16.94 19.17
N GLY A 59 14.53 16.86 19.22
CA GLY A 59 13.80 15.63 19.46
C GLY A 59 14.03 14.69 18.26
N ASP A 60 15.00 13.80 18.40
CA ASP A 60 15.03 12.53 17.70
C ASP A 60 13.76 11.79 18.12
N GLU A 61 12.67 12.07 17.41
CA GLU A 61 11.42 11.36 17.56
C GLU A 61 11.59 9.97 16.96
N SER A 62 12.24 9.10 17.72
CA SER A 62 12.18 7.66 17.45
C SER A 62 10.70 7.29 17.28
N PRO A 63 10.32 6.60 16.20
CA PRO A 63 8.95 6.21 15.96
C PRO A 63 8.38 5.55 17.21
N LYS A 64 7.32 6.11 17.78
CA LYS A 64 6.63 5.49 18.91
C LYS A 64 6.24 4.08 18.52
N PRO A 65 6.49 3.06 19.37
CA PRO A 65 6.07 1.70 19.10
C PRO A 65 4.59 1.68 18.71
N GLN A 66 4.30 1.18 17.52
CA GLN A 66 2.93 1.08 17.03
C GLN A 66 2.14 0.13 17.93
N ASP A 67 0.98 0.57 18.40
CA ASP A 67 0.07 -0.31 19.16
C ASP A 67 -0.59 -1.31 18.21
N LYS A 68 0.04 -2.46 18.07
CA LYS A 68 -0.44 -3.55 17.21
C LYS A 68 -1.56 -4.37 17.88
N GLY A 69 -1.76 -4.20 19.20
CA GLY A 69 -2.67 -5.03 19.96
C GLY A 69 -2.40 -6.53 19.75
N ASP A 70 -3.45 -7.30 19.47
CA ASP A 70 -3.39 -8.72 19.11
C ASP A 70 -3.38 -8.97 17.60
N ALA A 71 -3.03 -7.97 16.78
CA ALA A 71 -3.02 -8.10 15.33
C ALA A 71 -2.01 -9.14 14.84
N CYS A 72 -2.41 -9.90 13.83
CA CYS A 72 -1.50 -10.77 13.11
C CYS A 72 -0.42 -9.94 12.39
N ALA A 73 0.81 -10.41 12.39
CA ALA A 73 1.95 -9.73 11.78
C ALA A 73 2.79 -10.69 10.93
N ALA A 74 3.61 -10.14 10.05
CA ALA A 74 4.40 -10.89 9.07
C ALA A 74 5.19 -12.08 9.65
N GLY A 75 5.87 -11.92 10.79
CA GLY A 75 6.65 -13.00 11.41
C GLY A 75 5.83 -14.09 12.08
N ALA A 76 4.52 -13.88 12.27
CA ALA A 76 3.61 -14.81 12.96
C ALA A 76 2.69 -15.54 11.98
N VAL A 77 2.66 -15.16 10.72
CA VAL A 77 1.72 -15.67 9.72
C VAL A 77 2.46 -16.17 8.49
N LYS A 78 2.12 -17.39 8.06
CA LYS A 78 2.50 -17.90 6.73
C LYS A 78 1.44 -17.50 5.73
N LEU A 79 1.86 -16.91 4.61
CA LEU A 79 1.00 -16.64 3.46
C LEU A 79 1.14 -17.74 2.41
N GLU A 80 0.02 -18.04 1.77
CA GLU A 80 -0.07 -18.95 0.64
C GLU A 80 -1.10 -18.43 -0.35
N VAL A 81 -0.80 -18.51 -1.65
CA VAL A 81 -1.73 -18.15 -2.71
C VAL A 81 -2.13 -19.42 -3.45
N LYS A 82 -3.42 -19.67 -3.51
CA LYS A 82 -3.99 -20.85 -4.16
C LYS A 82 -4.71 -20.45 -5.45
N ALA A 83 -4.44 -21.17 -6.53
CA ALA A 83 -5.25 -21.06 -7.73
C ALA A 83 -6.67 -21.57 -7.44
N VAL A 84 -7.67 -20.90 -7.99
CA VAL A 84 -9.07 -21.33 -7.93
C VAL A 84 -9.62 -21.51 -9.33
N LYS A 85 -10.56 -22.44 -9.49
CA LYS A 85 -11.20 -22.70 -10.79
C LYS A 85 -12.37 -21.77 -11.05
N SER A 86 -12.97 -21.27 -9.99
CA SER A 86 -14.12 -20.37 -10.02
C SER A 86 -14.14 -19.52 -8.75
N PRO A 87 -14.36 -18.20 -8.85
CA PRO A 87 -14.52 -17.46 -10.11
C PRO A 87 -13.24 -17.44 -10.97
N VAL A 88 -13.38 -17.20 -12.26
CA VAL A 88 -12.23 -16.98 -13.17
C VAL A 88 -11.50 -15.70 -12.76
N ASP A 89 -10.22 -15.58 -13.12
CA ASP A 89 -9.37 -14.42 -12.81
C ASP A 89 -9.24 -14.12 -11.31
N HIS A 90 -9.44 -15.15 -10.47
CA HIS A 90 -9.30 -15.04 -9.02
C HIS A 90 -8.23 -16.00 -8.51
N VAL A 91 -7.64 -15.62 -7.38
CA VAL A 91 -6.85 -16.49 -6.51
C VAL A 91 -7.32 -16.35 -5.07
N LEU A 92 -7.04 -17.36 -4.26
CA LEU A 92 -7.32 -17.34 -2.84
C LEU A 92 -6.04 -17.07 -2.07
N LEU A 93 -6.02 -16.00 -1.30
CA LEU A 93 -4.97 -15.70 -0.34
C LEU A 93 -5.33 -16.37 1.00
N VAL A 94 -4.41 -17.16 1.54
CA VAL A 94 -4.55 -17.86 2.82
C VAL A 94 -3.49 -17.35 3.78
N ALA A 95 -3.91 -16.87 4.95
CA ALA A 95 -3.05 -16.42 6.02
C ALA A 95 -3.18 -17.38 7.21
N THR A 96 -2.17 -18.20 7.47
CA THR A 96 -2.17 -19.18 8.56
C THR A 96 -1.31 -18.70 9.71
N ASN A 97 -1.87 -18.65 10.92
CA ASN A 97 -1.12 -18.33 12.13
C ASN A 97 -0.16 -19.47 12.47
N THR A 98 1.14 -19.24 12.30
CA THR A 98 2.20 -20.19 12.62
C THR A 98 2.82 -19.97 13.99
N SER A 99 2.39 -18.93 14.71
CA SER A 99 2.87 -18.65 16.06
C SER A 99 2.20 -19.54 17.11
N LYS A 100 2.70 -19.47 18.34
CA LYS A 100 2.12 -20.19 19.49
C LYS A 100 0.99 -19.41 20.18
N SER A 101 0.76 -18.17 19.79
CA SER A 101 -0.24 -17.28 20.38
C SER A 101 -1.35 -16.96 19.38
N PRO A 102 -2.60 -16.79 19.81
CA PRO A 102 -3.64 -16.35 18.91
C PRO A 102 -3.38 -14.90 18.46
N CYS A 103 -3.81 -14.58 17.22
CA CYS A 103 -3.81 -13.22 16.69
C CYS A 103 -5.11 -12.93 15.94
N SER A 104 -5.37 -11.67 15.62
CA SER A 104 -6.55 -11.23 14.88
C SER A 104 -6.16 -10.64 13.53
N ALA A 105 -6.76 -11.14 12.45
CA ALA A 105 -6.64 -10.54 11.12
C ALA A 105 -7.69 -9.42 11.00
N TYR A 106 -7.22 -8.18 11.14
CA TYR A 106 -8.06 -6.98 11.05
C TYR A 106 -8.20 -6.52 9.60
N GLY A 107 -9.37 -6.01 9.27
CA GLY A 107 -9.63 -5.36 8.00
C GLY A 107 -9.42 -6.27 6.78
N PHE A 108 -8.62 -5.82 5.86
CA PHE A 108 -8.26 -6.49 4.61
C PHE A 108 -6.73 -6.51 4.44
N PRO A 109 -6.17 -7.39 3.59
CA PRO A 109 -4.75 -7.34 3.28
C PRO A 109 -4.42 -6.07 2.48
N PHE A 110 -3.47 -5.25 2.95
CA PHE A 110 -2.82 -4.29 2.06
C PHE A 110 -1.95 -5.07 1.09
N LEU A 111 -2.55 -5.42 -0.05
CA LEU A 111 -1.98 -6.33 -1.03
C LEU A 111 -1.32 -5.55 -2.15
N ARG A 112 -0.07 -5.89 -2.47
CA ARG A 112 0.68 -5.36 -3.62
C ARG A 112 1.17 -6.50 -4.47
N PHE A 113 1.29 -6.23 -5.76
CA PHE A 113 1.89 -7.15 -6.71
C PHE A 113 3.32 -6.70 -7.03
N ASP A 114 4.28 -7.62 -6.91
CA ASP A 114 5.71 -7.35 -7.16
C ASP A 114 6.23 -6.13 -6.37
N GLN A 115 6.71 -5.11 -7.06
CA GLN A 115 7.24 -3.86 -6.51
C GLN A 115 6.25 -2.68 -6.64
N ASP A 116 4.96 -2.94 -6.86
CA ASP A 116 3.97 -1.87 -6.99
C ASP A 116 3.95 -0.98 -5.75
N GLN A 117 3.80 0.32 -5.97
CA GLN A 117 3.66 1.29 -4.89
C GLN A 117 2.23 1.35 -4.35
N ALA A 118 1.25 1.17 -5.24
CA ALA A 118 -0.15 1.12 -4.88
C ALA A 118 -0.57 -0.28 -4.42
N THR A 119 -1.55 -0.31 -3.52
CA THR A 119 -2.22 -1.55 -3.13
C THR A 119 -3.37 -1.85 -4.08
N ALA A 120 -3.73 -3.13 -4.22
CA ALA A 120 -4.97 -3.53 -4.87
C ALA A 120 -6.20 -2.86 -4.23
N GLY A 121 -7.25 -2.68 -4.99
CA GLY A 121 -8.53 -2.17 -4.50
C GLY A 121 -9.15 -3.08 -3.45
N VAL A 122 -10.21 -2.62 -2.80
CA VAL A 122 -10.92 -3.38 -1.75
C VAL A 122 -12.37 -3.54 -2.11
N VAL A 123 -12.90 -4.74 -1.92
CA VAL A 123 -14.32 -5.05 -2.08
C VAL A 123 -15.03 -4.79 -0.75
N GLU A 124 -15.60 -3.60 -0.59
CA GLU A 124 -16.22 -3.16 0.68
C GLU A 124 -17.39 -4.04 1.13
N GLU A 125 -18.13 -4.61 0.20
CA GLU A 125 -19.28 -5.49 0.47
C GLU A 125 -18.86 -6.80 1.17
N SER A 126 -17.58 -7.15 1.10
CA SER A 126 -17.03 -8.34 1.75
C SER A 126 -16.75 -8.15 3.25
N LYS A 127 -16.94 -6.93 3.78
CA LYS A 127 -16.57 -6.58 5.15
C LYS A 127 -17.30 -7.41 6.20
N PRO A 128 -16.59 -8.20 7.04
CA PRO A 128 -17.20 -8.96 8.11
C PRO A 128 -17.59 -8.06 9.29
N LYS A 129 -18.50 -8.53 10.13
CA LYS A 129 -18.90 -7.80 11.34
C LYS A 129 -17.76 -7.71 12.37
N ASN A 130 -16.92 -8.72 12.44
CA ASN A 130 -15.82 -8.81 13.39
C ASN A 130 -14.54 -9.26 12.67
N PRO A 131 -13.37 -8.87 13.18
CA PRO A 131 -12.09 -9.39 12.69
C PRO A 131 -12.01 -10.90 12.83
N VAL A 132 -11.22 -11.56 11.99
CA VAL A 132 -11.02 -13.01 12.07
C VAL A 132 -9.95 -13.32 13.10
N ARG A 133 -10.35 -13.97 14.20
CA ARG A 133 -9.41 -14.42 15.23
C ARG A 133 -8.81 -15.78 14.84
N LEU A 134 -7.49 -15.85 14.81
CA LEU A 134 -6.72 -17.03 14.43
C LEU A 134 -6.05 -17.65 15.66
N ALA A 135 -6.52 -18.80 16.09
CA ALA A 135 -5.76 -19.64 16.99
C ALA A 135 -4.46 -20.14 16.30
N PRO A 136 -3.46 -20.64 17.04
CA PRO A 136 -2.32 -21.32 16.43
C PRO A 136 -2.77 -22.39 15.43
N GLY A 137 -2.26 -22.34 14.20
CA GLY A 137 -2.62 -23.23 13.10
C GLY A 137 -3.92 -22.87 12.35
N ALA A 138 -4.71 -21.90 12.83
CA ALA A 138 -5.92 -21.46 12.13
C ALA A 138 -5.59 -20.49 10.97
N SER A 139 -6.49 -20.40 9.99
CA SER A 139 -6.33 -19.59 8.80
C SER A 139 -7.46 -18.58 8.61
N ALA A 140 -7.11 -17.42 8.04
CA ALA A 140 -8.02 -16.47 7.42
C ALA A 140 -7.83 -16.50 5.91
N TYR A 141 -8.86 -16.07 5.20
CA TYR A 141 -8.94 -16.12 3.74
C TYR A 141 -9.29 -14.77 3.16
N ALA A 142 -8.70 -14.42 2.03
CA ALA A 142 -9.14 -13.29 1.23
C ALA A 142 -9.20 -13.71 -0.25
N GLY A 143 -10.32 -13.43 -0.91
CA GLY A 143 -10.43 -13.57 -2.35
C GLY A 143 -9.68 -12.41 -3.02
N VAL A 144 -8.89 -12.70 -4.02
CA VAL A 144 -8.19 -11.70 -4.81
C VAL A 144 -8.66 -11.83 -6.25
N ARG A 145 -9.38 -10.84 -6.75
CA ARG A 145 -9.64 -10.69 -8.17
C ARG A 145 -8.41 -10.05 -8.80
N ALA A 146 -7.83 -10.74 -9.76
CA ALA A 146 -6.60 -10.31 -10.41
C ALA A 146 -6.86 -9.37 -11.58
N SER A 147 -7.92 -9.64 -12.35
CA SER A 147 -8.28 -8.88 -13.55
C SER A 147 -9.78 -8.87 -13.77
N ALA A 148 -10.25 -7.98 -14.65
CA ALA A 148 -11.64 -7.94 -15.08
C ALA A 148 -11.83 -8.85 -16.31
N ALA A 149 -12.70 -9.86 -16.17
CA ALA A 149 -13.01 -10.80 -17.26
C ALA A 149 -13.58 -10.13 -18.53
N ASP A 150 -14.19 -8.95 -18.38
CA ASP A 150 -14.74 -8.13 -19.47
C ASP A 150 -13.70 -7.20 -20.12
N GLY A 151 -12.45 -7.24 -19.66
CA GLY A 151 -11.35 -6.40 -20.16
C GLY A 151 -11.43 -4.92 -19.73
N SER A 152 -12.30 -4.55 -18.82
CA SER A 152 -12.45 -3.16 -18.34
C SER A 152 -11.21 -2.66 -17.56
N GLY A 153 -10.38 -3.55 -17.03
CA GLY A 153 -9.16 -3.24 -16.29
C GLY A 153 -7.94 -2.90 -17.17
N GLY A 154 -8.13 -2.79 -18.49
CA GLY A 154 -7.04 -2.43 -19.41
C GLY A 154 -6.15 -3.61 -19.81
N LYS A 155 -4.91 -3.31 -20.25
CA LYS A 155 -4.00 -4.35 -20.79
C LYS A 155 -3.38 -5.26 -19.73
N GLY A 156 -3.28 -4.77 -18.50
CA GLY A 156 -2.64 -5.50 -17.43
C GLY A 156 -1.18 -5.88 -17.67
N ARG A 157 -0.67 -6.73 -16.79
CA ARG A 157 0.68 -7.33 -16.85
C ARG A 157 0.71 -8.65 -16.07
N ASP A 158 1.77 -9.42 -16.26
CA ASP A 158 2.02 -10.60 -15.43
C ASP A 158 2.80 -10.19 -14.15
N ALA A 159 2.24 -10.47 -12.97
CA ALA A 159 2.90 -10.39 -11.69
C ALA A 159 3.47 -11.74 -11.28
N GLN A 160 4.51 -11.76 -10.43
CA GLN A 160 5.20 -12.98 -9.99
C GLN A 160 4.99 -13.29 -8.52
N GLN A 161 4.69 -12.30 -7.70
CA GLN A 161 4.48 -12.45 -6.26
C GLN A 161 3.45 -11.49 -5.73
N ILE A 162 2.91 -11.83 -4.57
CA ILE A 162 2.07 -10.95 -3.75
C ILE A 162 2.84 -10.60 -2.47
N SER A 163 2.78 -9.36 -2.07
CA SER A 163 3.18 -8.91 -0.74
C SER A 163 1.97 -8.38 0.02
N VAL A 164 1.92 -8.69 1.31
CA VAL A 164 0.79 -8.34 2.20
C VAL A 164 1.31 -7.66 3.46
N THR A 165 0.75 -6.51 3.76
CA THR A 165 0.86 -5.86 5.07
C THR A 165 -0.47 -6.03 5.81
N PHE A 166 -0.39 -6.49 7.07
CA PHE A 166 -1.56 -6.62 7.94
C PHE A 166 -1.95 -5.28 8.53
N GLN A 167 -3.14 -5.20 9.10
CA GLN A 167 -3.66 -4.00 9.74
C GLN A 167 -3.65 -4.07 11.26
N THR A 168 -3.48 -2.91 11.89
CA THR A 168 -3.75 -2.72 13.32
C THR A 168 -5.27 -2.73 13.58
N PRO A 169 -5.71 -2.79 14.85
CA PRO A 169 -7.12 -2.64 15.20
C PRO A 169 -7.75 -1.30 14.73
N LYS A 170 -6.93 -0.29 14.48
CA LYS A 170 -7.35 1.03 13.98
C LYS A 170 -7.44 1.12 12.46
N GLY A 171 -6.98 0.08 11.75
CA GLY A 171 -6.95 0.03 10.29
C GLY A 171 -5.66 0.54 9.65
N ASP A 172 -4.67 0.93 10.45
CA ASP A 172 -3.37 1.37 9.94
C ASP A 172 -2.52 0.18 9.50
N PRO A 173 -1.64 0.32 8.49
CA PRO A 173 -0.72 -0.74 8.12
C PRO A 173 0.28 -1.00 9.26
N ILE A 174 0.53 -2.28 9.56
CA ILE A 174 1.57 -2.66 10.52
C ILE A 174 2.93 -2.41 9.89
N GLU A 175 3.76 -1.61 10.57
CA GLU A 175 5.11 -1.31 10.12
C GLU A 175 6.00 -2.55 10.07
N GLY A 176 6.95 -2.56 9.15
CA GLY A 176 7.93 -3.61 8.97
C GLY A 176 7.90 -4.22 7.58
N THR A 177 8.61 -5.34 7.43
CA THR A 177 8.67 -6.05 6.15
C THR A 177 7.34 -6.76 5.88
N PRO A 178 6.71 -6.54 4.71
CA PRO A 178 5.51 -7.27 4.33
C PRO A 178 5.76 -8.78 4.24
N SER A 179 4.75 -9.58 4.53
CA SER A 179 4.76 -11.01 4.21
C SER A 179 4.66 -11.19 2.69
N GLN A 180 5.43 -12.13 2.14
CA GLN A 180 5.42 -12.40 0.71
C GLN A 180 4.96 -13.83 0.44
N ALA A 181 4.28 -14.03 -0.67
CA ALA A 181 3.92 -15.35 -1.19
C ALA A 181 4.13 -15.39 -2.70
N PRO A 182 4.73 -16.47 -3.24
CA PRO A 182 4.79 -16.70 -4.67
C PRO A 182 3.39 -16.94 -5.23
N LEU A 183 3.20 -16.56 -6.48
CA LEU A 183 1.95 -16.83 -7.18
C LEU A 183 1.90 -18.27 -7.70
N PRO A 184 0.70 -18.87 -7.82
CA PRO A 184 0.53 -20.15 -8.49
C PRO A 184 1.12 -20.11 -9.89
N ASP A 185 1.75 -21.20 -10.32
CA ASP A 185 2.37 -21.33 -11.63
C ASP A 185 3.42 -20.25 -11.97
N GLY A 186 3.93 -19.55 -10.91
CA GLY A 186 4.97 -18.54 -11.00
C GLY A 186 4.54 -17.19 -11.55
N LYS A 187 3.29 -17.01 -11.97
CA LYS A 187 2.76 -15.74 -12.46
C LYS A 187 1.24 -15.67 -12.41
N LEU A 188 0.73 -14.44 -12.39
CA LEU A 188 -0.70 -14.13 -12.45
C LEU A 188 -0.89 -12.90 -13.33
N HIS A 189 -1.79 -12.96 -14.31
CA HIS A 189 -2.17 -11.77 -15.04
C HIS A 189 -3.00 -10.86 -14.16
N ILE A 190 -2.59 -9.60 -14.06
CA ILE A 190 -3.27 -8.57 -13.26
C ILE A 190 -3.54 -7.34 -14.11
N ASP A 191 -4.58 -6.60 -13.79
CA ASP A 191 -4.91 -5.32 -14.41
C ASP A 191 -5.32 -4.27 -13.38
N ASP A 192 -5.73 -3.08 -13.83
CA ASP A 192 -6.09 -1.95 -12.95
C ASP A 192 -7.36 -2.20 -12.13
N SER A 193 -8.09 -3.27 -12.41
CA SER A 193 -9.27 -3.69 -11.64
C SER A 193 -8.96 -4.60 -10.46
N ALA A 194 -7.67 -4.94 -10.26
CA ALA A 194 -7.25 -5.86 -9.19
C ALA A 194 -7.77 -5.41 -7.83
N SER A 195 -8.38 -6.34 -7.10
CA SER A 195 -9.00 -6.05 -5.80
C SER A 195 -8.98 -7.26 -4.88
N THR A 196 -9.09 -7.01 -3.58
CA THR A 196 -9.12 -8.05 -2.55
C THR A 196 -10.35 -7.92 -1.67
N SER A 197 -10.85 -9.03 -1.16
CA SER A 197 -11.85 -9.01 -0.09
C SER A 197 -11.22 -8.65 1.27
N TYR A 198 -12.05 -8.38 2.26
CA TYR A 198 -11.65 -8.39 3.67
C TYR A 198 -11.18 -9.79 4.07
N TRP A 199 -10.48 -9.90 5.22
CA TRP A 199 -10.19 -11.20 5.81
C TRP A 199 -11.47 -11.87 6.27
N LEU A 200 -11.67 -13.12 5.85
CA LEU A 200 -12.84 -13.93 6.13
C LEU A 200 -12.43 -15.26 6.76
N SER A 201 -13.29 -15.84 7.56
CA SER A 201 -13.04 -17.11 8.24
C SER A 201 -13.31 -18.35 7.38
N ASP A 202 -13.90 -18.15 6.20
CA ASP A 202 -14.35 -19.21 5.31
C ASP A 202 -13.90 -18.96 3.86
N GLU A 203 -13.30 -19.98 3.27
CA GLU A 203 -12.75 -19.96 1.91
C GLU A 203 -13.82 -19.67 0.85
N ALA A 204 -14.96 -20.36 0.93
CA ALA A 204 -16.02 -20.20 -0.04
C ALA A 204 -16.67 -18.81 0.03
N THR A 205 -16.71 -18.22 1.23
CA THR A 205 -17.19 -16.85 1.42
C THR A 205 -16.19 -15.84 0.84
N ALA A 206 -14.89 -16.07 0.98
CA ALA A 206 -13.85 -15.20 0.43
C ALA A 206 -13.88 -15.12 -1.11
N LEU A 207 -14.38 -16.14 -1.79
CA LEU A 207 -14.47 -16.23 -3.24
C LEU A 207 -15.82 -15.80 -3.85
N LYS A 208 -16.70 -15.17 -3.06
CA LYS A 208 -18.01 -14.68 -3.55
C LYS A 208 -17.97 -13.29 -4.18
N TRP A 209 -16.87 -12.62 -4.14
CA TRP A 209 -16.72 -11.20 -4.50
C TRP A 209 -15.96 -10.96 -5.78
#